data_9115e526c18118efcb034eb3dba3c20d
#
_entry.id   9115e526c18118efcb034eb3dba3c20d
#
_cell.length_a   1.000
_cell.length_b   1.000
_cell.length_c   1.000
_cell.angle_alpha   90.00
_cell.angle_beta   90.00
_cell.angle_gamma   90.00
#
_symmetry.space_group_name_H-M   'P 1'
#
loop_
_entity.id
_entity.type
_entity.pdbx_description
1 polymer ?
#
loop_
_entity_poly.entity_id
_entity_poly.type
_entity_poly.pdbx_seq_one_letter_code
_entity_poly.pdbx_strand_id
1 'polypeptide(L)'
;MAFRQQAGWTLKRVLGAFGAVAGLITGLSGCASDKPKPTTLEPLAAKVAVELLWQSRVDSVEFPLSVGARDEQFAVASTQGKVSIIQSKSGQTVWSLDLGVPLQAALGFNGRKAAAITRDNDLVVAELGRVLWRHRLPSKSTTAPVVAGGRVFVMTVNRVVHAFDAASGHKLWTMDKPGDALTLAQAGVVSTFENSLLVGQGPRLTALDPDTGSVRWEAAIANPRGANEVERLADLVGPSSRSGEIVCARAFQSAVGCVNAKRGQLLWSRNSGGWQSVAGNDRVLVGADASDRITGWKAQTGEALWTQEKLLYRKLSGFVMSTGAVAVGDSEGRVHWLDPVSGDLIARAETDGSAIETPPVVTSGVLLVVTRKGGLFAFRAP
;
A
#
# COMPACT_ATOMS: atom_id res chain seq x y z
N MET A 1 12.03 -83.66 -1.16
CA MET A 1 12.81 -83.98 -2.37
C MET A 1 13.59 -82.71 -2.70
N ALA A 2 14.89 -82.58 -2.19
CA ALA A 2 16.10 -83.08 -2.83
C ALA A 2 16.26 -82.40 -4.22
N PHE A 3 17.26 -81.54 -4.45
CA PHE A 3 18.73 -81.63 -4.45
C PHE A 3 19.30 -80.20 -4.60
N ARG A 4 20.14 -79.63 -3.80
CA ARG A 4 21.60 -79.56 -3.73
C ARG A 4 22.37 -79.65 -5.06
N GLN A 5 23.19 -78.58 -5.38
CA GLN A 5 24.61 -78.55 -5.64
C GLN A 5 25.02 -77.14 -6.03
N GLN A 6 25.83 -76.42 -5.34
CA GLN A 6 27.27 -76.26 -5.14
C GLN A 6 28.12 -76.37 -6.42
N ALA A 7 28.85 -75.30 -6.71
CA ALA A 7 30.25 -75.13 -7.10
C ALA A 7 30.46 -73.70 -7.56
N GLY A 8 31.27 -72.80 -7.08
CA GLY A 8 32.67 -72.96 -6.70
C GLY A 8 33.60 -72.53 -7.81
N TRP A 9 34.59 -71.66 -7.50
CA TRP A 9 35.74 -71.21 -8.33
C TRP A 9 35.52 -69.91 -9.09
N THR A 10 36.39 -68.90 -9.15
CA THR A 10 37.75 -68.65 -8.60
C THR A 10 38.04 -67.14 -8.79
N LEU A 11 38.77 -66.62 -7.84
CA LEU A 11 39.43 -65.34 -7.80
C LEU A 11 40.47 -65.26 -8.95
N LYS A 12 40.33 -64.33 -9.90
CA LYS A 12 41.47 -63.84 -10.71
C LYS A 12 41.45 -62.33 -10.83
N ARG A 13 42.53 -61.78 -10.30
CA ARG A 13 43.03 -60.43 -10.42
C ARG A 13 42.97 -59.91 -11.85
N VAL A 14 42.42 -58.70 -12.06
CA VAL A 14 42.95 -57.78 -13.06
C VAL A 14 43.00 -56.41 -12.36
N LEU A 15 44.22 -56.05 -11.99
CA LEU A 15 44.61 -54.67 -11.78
C LEU A 15 44.60 -53.97 -13.17
N GLY A 16 44.10 -52.78 -13.27
CA GLY A 16 44.43 -51.88 -14.36
C GLY A 16 43.26 -51.02 -14.78
N ALA A 17 43.21 -49.81 -14.32
CA ALA A 17 42.78 -48.56 -14.92
C ALA A 17 42.14 -47.62 -13.89
N PHE A 18 42.89 -47.18 -12.89
CA PHE A 18 42.68 -45.92 -12.24
C PHE A 18 43.33 -44.88 -13.16
N GLY A 19 42.53 -44.25 -14.00
CA GLY A 19 42.99 -43.20 -14.90
C GLY A 19 41.84 -42.29 -15.27
N ALA A 20 41.88 -41.07 -14.77
CA ALA A 20 41.27 -39.89 -15.39
C ALA A 20 39.73 -39.82 -15.43
N VAL A 21 39.07 -39.60 -14.33
CA VAL A 21 37.86 -38.75 -14.26
C VAL A 21 38.01 -37.75 -13.09
N ALA A 22 39.10 -37.00 -13.18
CA ALA A 22 39.26 -35.78 -12.34
C ALA A 22 39.30 -34.63 -13.32
N GLY A 23 38.18 -34.00 -13.59
CA GLY A 23 38.21 -32.79 -14.41
C GLY A 23 36.92 -32.53 -15.16
N LEU A 24 35.83 -32.18 -14.45
CA LEU A 24 34.74 -31.32 -14.96
C LEU A 24 33.73 -31.03 -13.84
N ILE A 25 34.23 -30.54 -12.72
CA ILE A 25 33.41 -29.77 -11.77
C ILE A 25 33.86 -28.30 -11.93
N THR A 26 33.66 -27.76 -13.13
CA THR A 26 33.80 -26.31 -13.36
C THR A 26 32.43 -25.71 -13.47
N GLY A 27 32.06 -24.91 -12.45
CA GLY A 27 31.32 -23.70 -12.67
C GLY A 27 29.83 -23.79 -12.91
N LEU A 28 29.05 -24.38 -12.02
CA LEU A 28 27.73 -23.87 -11.72
C LEU A 28 27.90 -22.72 -10.71
N SER A 29 28.64 -21.67 -11.13
CA SER A 29 28.51 -20.34 -10.55
C SER A 29 27.11 -19.88 -10.94
N GLY A 30 26.09 -20.31 -10.18
CA GLY A 30 24.76 -19.74 -10.28
C GLY A 30 24.90 -18.23 -10.18
N CYS A 31 24.33 -17.51 -11.13
CA CYS A 31 24.08 -16.09 -11.00
C CYS A 31 23.11 -15.89 -9.81
N ALA A 32 23.62 -15.98 -8.61
CA ALA A 32 23.00 -15.35 -7.46
C ALA A 32 23.16 -13.85 -7.73
N SER A 33 22.17 -13.25 -8.38
CA SER A 33 22.10 -11.79 -8.42
C SER A 33 22.01 -11.35 -6.97
N ASP A 34 23.10 -10.84 -6.43
CA ASP A 34 23.09 -10.24 -5.08
C ASP A 34 22.01 -9.16 -5.07
N LYS A 35 20.93 -9.43 -4.34
CA LYS A 35 19.88 -8.43 -4.18
C LYS A 35 20.52 -7.19 -3.56
N PRO A 36 20.26 -5.99 -4.13
CA PRO A 36 20.83 -4.76 -3.57
C PRO A 36 20.56 -4.69 -2.07
N LYS A 37 21.60 -4.39 -1.28
CA LYS A 37 21.49 -4.23 0.17
C LYS A 37 20.94 -2.85 0.50
N PRO A 38 20.13 -2.72 1.58
CA PRO A 38 19.68 -1.43 2.06
C PRO A 38 20.87 -0.50 2.33
N THR A 39 20.76 0.76 1.93
CA THR A 39 21.77 1.77 2.25
C THR A 39 21.97 1.86 3.76
N THR A 40 23.22 1.84 4.19
CA THR A 40 23.59 2.06 5.60
C THR A 40 23.17 3.46 6.02
N LEU A 41 22.48 3.56 7.14
CA LEU A 41 22.01 4.85 7.65
C LEU A 41 23.15 5.57 8.37
N GLU A 42 23.47 6.76 7.88
CA GLU A 42 24.41 7.67 8.57
C GLU A 42 23.77 8.23 9.86
N PRO A 43 24.58 8.59 10.86
CA PRO A 43 24.12 9.40 11.98
C PRO A 43 23.42 10.66 11.47
N LEU A 44 22.25 10.97 12.02
CA LEU A 44 21.47 12.13 11.63
C LEU A 44 21.32 13.07 12.82
N ALA A 45 21.85 14.28 12.71
CA ALA A 45 21.50 15.35 13.62
C ALA A 45 20.07 15.81 13.28
N ALA A 46 19.14 15.59 14.20
CA ALA A 46 17.74 15.97 13.99
C ALA A 46 17.63 17.50 13.87
N LYS A 47 17.05 17.96 12.76
CA LYS A 47 16.76 19.38 12.51
C LYS A 47 15.41 19.81 13.11
N VAL A 48 14.54 18.83 13.38
CA VAL A 48 13.24 19.01 14.02
C VAL A 48 13.07 18.02 15.16
N ALA A 49 12.36 18.43 16.22
CA ALA A 49 12.04 17.54 17.32
C ALA A 49 10.91 16.59 16.89
N VAL A 50 11.12 15.29 17.10
CA VAL A 50 10.10 14.26 16.92
C VAL A 50 9.77 13.71 18.31
N GLU A 51 8.55 13.89 18.74
CA GLU A 51 8.05 13.45 20.03
C GLU A 51 7.13 12.24 19.85
N LEU A 52 7.45 11.13 20.51
CA LEU A 52 6.55 9.99 20.65
C LEU A 52 5.48 10.35 21.69
N LEU A 53 4.23 10.52 21.25
CA LEU A 53 3.10 10.89 22.13
C LEU A 53 2.59 9.67 22.90
N TRP A 54 2.41 8.58 22.21
CA TRP A 54 1.98 7.31 22.78
C TRP A 54 2.36 6.13 21.87
N GLN A 55 2.39 4.97 22.48
CA GLN A 55 2.53 3.71 21.79
C GLN A 55 1.51 2.70 22.31
N SER A 56 1.05 1.82 21.44
CA SER A 56 0.10 0.76 21.77
C SER A 56 0.34 -0.43 20.85
N ARG A 57 -0.47 -1.47 20.97
CA ARG A 57 -0.35 -2.65 20.14
C ARG A 57 -1.71 -3.20 19.76
N VAL A 58 -1.84 -3.63 18.51
CA VAL A 58 -2.89 -4.52 18.03
C VAL A 58 -2.28 -5.87 17.70
N ASP A 59 -3.09 -6.86 17.34
CA ASP A 59 -2.56 -8.13 16.81
C ASP A 59 -1.80 -7.87 15.49
N SER A 60 -1.02 -8.85 15.03
CA SER A 60 -0.16 -8.72 13.86
C SER A 60 -0.92 -8.22 12.61
N VAL A 61 -0.22 -7.45 11.78
CA VAL A 61 -0.68 -6.95 10.50
C VAL A 61 0.18 -7.62 9.41
N GLU A 62 -0.34 -8.68 8.80
CA GLU A 62 0.42 -9.51 7.85
C GLU A 62 0.47 -8.94 6.43
N PHE A 63 -0.35 -7.95 6.13
CA PHE A 63 -0.39 -7.24 4.85
C PHE A 63 -0.73 -5.77 5.06
N PRO A 64 -0.46 -4.88 4.07
CA PRO A 64 -0.70 -3.46 4.23
C PRO A 64 -2.18 -3.15 4.47
N LEU A 65 -2.53 -2.98 5.73
CA LEU A 65 -3.83 -2.47 6.14
C LEU A 65 -3.70 -0.95 6.28
N SER A 66 -4.23 -0.18 5.33
CA SER A 66 -4.23 1.27 5.51
C SER A 66 -5.07 1.65 6.72
N VAL A 67 -4.61 2.66 7.44
CA VAL A 67 -5.27 3.22 8.62
C VAL A 67 -6.27 4.27 8.17
N GLY A 68 -7.48 4.22 8.66
CA GLY A 68 -8.43 5.32 8.52
C GLY A 68 -8.06 6.45 9.48
N ALA A 69 -8.06 7.70 9.01
CA ALA A 69 -7.79 8.88 9.85
C ALA A 69 -8.85 9.94 9.59
N ARG A 70 -9.62 10.28 10.61
CA ARG A 70 -10.70 11.27 10.54
C ARG A 70 -11.07 11.82 11.90
N ASP A 71 -11.41 13.10 11.96
CA ASP A 71 -12.02 13.74 13.13
C ASP A 71 -11.29 13.41 14.46
N GLU A 72 -9.97 13.62 14.50
CA GLU A 72 -9.10 13.32 15.64
C GLU A 72 -9.03 11.82 16.03
N GLN A 73 -9.43 10.91 15.15
CA GLN A 73 -9.44 9.49 15.40
C GLN A 73 -8.68 8.72 14.33
N PHE A 74 -8.10 7.60 14.74
CA PHE A 74 -7.56 6.57 13.87
C PHE A 74 -8.44 5.33 13.92
N ALA A 75 -8.70 4.76 12.75
CA ALA A 75 -9.33 3.45 12.61
C ALA A 75 -8.28 2.44 12.20
N VAL A 76 -7.96 1.52 13.08
CA VAL A 76 -6.93 0.49 12.92
C VAL A 76 -7.58 -0.88 12.94
N ALA A 77 -7.07 -1.79 12.14
CA ALA A 77 -7.47 -3.19 12.19
C ALA A 77 -6.26 -4.12 12.26
N SER A 78 -6.45 -5.27 12.88
CA SER A 78 -5.52 -6.40 12.78
C SER A 78 -5.95 -7.36 11.67
N THR A 79 -5.01 -8.18 11.20
CA THR A 79 -5.29 -9.25 10.24
C THR A 79 -6.34 -10.22 10.76
N GLN A 80 -6.42 -10.43 12.08
CA GLN A 80 -7.34 -11.37 12.71
C GLN A 80 -8.78 -10.86 12.79
N GLY A 81 -9.04 -9.58 12.47
CA GLY A 81 -10.41 -9.05 12.42
C GLY A 81 -10.79 -8.13 13.57
N LYS A 82 -9.86 -7.78 14.44
CA LYS A 82 -10.12 -6.79 15.49
C LYS A 82 -10.02 -5.39 14.90
N VAL A 83 -11.10 -4.65 14.98
CA VAL A 83 -11.23 -3.24 14.58
C VAL A 83 -11.17 -2.38 15.83
N SER A 84 -10.39 -1.30 15.83
CA SER A 84 -10.26 -0.37 16.95
C SER A 84 -10.29 1.06 16.43
N ILE A 85 -11.14 1.88 17.04
CA ILE A 85 -11.14 3.34 16.84
C ILE A 85 -10.44 3.96 18.03
N ILE A 86 -9.41 4.74 17.76
CA ILE A 86 -8.45 5.24 18.75
C ILE A 86 -8.40 6.76 18.65
N GLN A 87 -8.43 7.44 19.78
CA GLN A 87 -8.23 8.89 19.86
C GLN A 87 -6.79 9.25 19.47
N SER A 88 -6.60 10.16 18.53
CA SER A 88 -5.27 10.42 17.96
C SER A 88 -4.26 10.95 18.97
N LYS A 89 -4.68 11.87 19.84
CA LYS A 89 -3.78 12.55 20.80
C LYS A 89 -3.40 11.69 22.00
N SER A 90 -4.32 10.82 22.47
CA SER A 90 -4.13 10.07 23.72
C SER A 90 -3.86 8.57 23.53
N GLY A 91 -4.15 8.00 22.37
CA GLY A 91 -4.09 6.56 22.14
C GLY A 91 -5.23 5.78 22.83
N GLN A 92 -6.17 6.45 23.46
CA GLN A 92 -7.30 5.80 24.12
C GLN A 92 -8.26 5.20 23.10
N THR A 93 -8.69 3.97 23.34
CA THR A 93 -9.71 3.30 22.52
C THR A 93 -11.06 3.94 22.75
N VAL A 94 -11.66 4.48 21.68
CA VAL A 94 -13.04 5.00 21.68
C VAL A 94 -14.03 3.84 21.67
N TRP A 95 -13.82 2.90 20.78
CA TRP A 95 -14.51 1.61 20.74
C TRP A 95 -13.68 0.57 19.98
N SER A 96 -13.96 -0.69 20.24
CA SER A 96 -13.37 -1.81 19.50
C SER A 96 -14.43 -2.86 19.20
N LEU A 97 -14.17 -3.65 18.16
CA LEU A 97 -15.04 -4.74 17.72
C LEU A 97 -14.17 -5.87 17.18
N ASP A 98 -14.41 -7.06 17.68
CA ASP A 98 -13.85 -8.28 17.07
C ASP A 98 -14.88 -8.86 16.11
N LEU A 99 -14.50 -8.96 14.84
CA LEU A 99 -15.36 -9.53 13.80
C LEU A 99 -15.33 -11.06 13.79
N GLY A 100 -14.38 -11.67 14.51
CA GLY A 100 -14.20 -13.13 14.62
C GLY A 100 -13.75 -13.80 13.32
N VAL A 101 -13.36 -13.02 12.31
CA VAL A 101 -12.93 -13.49 10.98
C VAL A 101 -11.79 -12.61 10.46
N PRO A 102 -10.77 -13.20 9.80
CA PRO A 102 -9.66 -12.44 9.26
C PRO A 102 -10.10 -11.44 8.20
N LEU A 103 -9.38 -10.31 8.11
CA LEU A 103 -9.60 -9.27 7.11
C LEU A 103 -8.77 -9.51 5.85
N GLN A 104 -9.29 -9.00 4.73
CA GLN A 104 -8.70 -9.03 3.40
C GLN A 104 -8.18 -7.66 2.97
N ALA A 105 -8.83 -6.58 3.40
CA ALA A 105 -8.52 -5.22 3.03
C ALA A 105 -8.57 -4.30 4.25
N ALA A 106 -7.99 -3.12 4.08
CA ALA A 106 -7.96 -2.05 5.05
C ALA A 106 -9.34 -1.49 5.42
N LEU A 107 -9.37 -0.65 6.46
CA LEU A 107 -10.60 -0.01 6.93
C LEU A 107 -10.92 1.27 6.18
N GLY A 108 -12.18 1.39 5.75
CA GLY A 108 -12.81 2.68 5.48
C GLY A 108 -13.40 3.28 6.76
N PHE A 109 -13.19 4.58 6.98
CA PHE A 109 -13.69 5.27 8.16
C PHE A 109 -14.10 6.70 7.85
N ASN A 110 -15.25 7.14 8.36
CA ASN A 110 -15.75 8.50 8.14
C ASN A 110 -15.91 9.32 9.43
N GLY A 111 -15.28 8.91 10.55
CA GLY A 111 -15.41 9.52 11.85
C GLY A 111 -16.48 8.85 12.74
N ARG A 112 -17.39 8.08 12.15
CA ARG A 112 -18.49 7.42 12.86
C ARG A 112 -18.62 5.94 12.51
N LYS A 113 -18.71 5.62 11.20
CA LYS A 113 -18.83 4.26 10.69
C LYS A 113 -17.49 3.75 10.19
N ALA A 114 -17.18 2.50 10.51
CA ALA A 114 -16.06 1.76 9.95
C ALA A 114 -16.58 0.67 9.01
N ALA A 115 -15.94 0.51 7.87
CA ALA A 115 -16.22 -0.53 6.89
C ALA A 115 -14.98 -1.40 6.68
N ALA A 116 -15.14 -2.72 6.74
CA ALA A 116 -14.08 -3.70 6.57
C ALA A 116 -14.47 -4.75 5.55
N ILE A 117 -13.49 -5.40 4.93
CA ILE A 117 -13.71 -6.55 4.04
C ILE A 117 -12.99 -7.75 4.62
N THR A 118 -13.74 -8.83 4.84
CA THR A 118 -13.22 -10.09 5.38
C THR A 118 -12.57 -10.95 4.28
N ARG A 119 -11.78 -11.94 4.68
CA ARG A 119 -11.21 -12.94 3.74
C ARG A 119 -12.28 -13.71 2.98
N ASP A 120 -13.47 -13.82 3.54
CA ASP A 120 -14.61 -14.47 2.89
C ASP A 120 -15.37 -13.54 1.94
N ASN A 121 -14.83 -12.35 1.65
CA ASN A 121 -15.42 -11.30 0.82
C ASN A 121 -16.71 -10.69 1.40
N ASP A 122 -16.92 -10.71 2.70
CA ASP A 122 -18.00 -9.97 3.30
C ASP A 122 -17.57 -8.51 3.56
N LEU A 123 -18.33 -7.58 3.02
CA LEU A 123 -18.31 -6.19 3.44
C LEU A 123 -19.07 -6.08 4.75
N VAL A 124 -18.41 -5.63 5.80
CA VAL A 124 -18.99 -5.46 7.13
C VAL A 124 -18.93 -3.99 7.49
N VAL A 125 -20.07 -3.42 7.85
CA VAL A 125 -20.12 -2.04 8.35
C VAL A 125 -20.52 -2.06 9.81
N ALA A 126 -19.75 -1.29 10.61
CA ALA A 126 -19.90 -1.21 12.05
C ALA A 126 -19.93 0.25 12.50
N GLU A 127 -20.57 0.48 13.63
CA GLU A 127 -20.66 1.77 14.31
C GLU A 127 -20.70 1.54 15.82
N LEU A 128 -19.94 2.33 16.59
CA LEU A 128 -19.90 2.26 18.06
C LEU A 128 -19.72 0.84 18.62
N GLY A 129 -18.83 0.06 17.99
CA GLY A 129 -18.52 -1.31 18.42
C GLY A 129 -19.58 -2.36 18.08
N ARG A 130 -20.52 -2.05 17.20
CA ARG A 130 -21.58 -2.99 16.78
C ARG A 130 -21.64 -3.10 15.27
N VAL A 131 -21.81 -4.31 14.75
CA VAL A 131 -22.08 -4.55 13.32
C VAL A 131 -23.47 -4.02 13.01
N LEU A 132 -23.57 -3.14 12.02
CA LEU A 132 -24.85 -2.68 11.49
C LEU A 132 -25.41 -3.68 10.47
N TRP A 133 -24.56 -4.10 9.53
CA TRP A 133 -24.92 -5.03 8.47
C TRP A 133 -23.70 -5.72 7.86
N ARG A 134 -23.95 -6.79 7.13
CA ARG A 134 -22.99 -7.54 6.31
C ARG A 134 -23.55 -7.77 4.92
N HIS A 135 -22.69 -7.71 3.90
CA HIS A 135 -23.05 -7.99 2.51
C HIS A 135 -21.95 -8.79 1.83
N ARG A 136 -22.30 -9.93 1.23
CA ARG A 136 -21.36 -10.76 0.47
C ARG A 136 -21.02 -10.10 -0.86
N LEU A 137 -19.76 -9.78 -1.09
CA LEU A 137 -19.28 -9.25 -2.37
C LEU A 137 -19.11 -10.38 -3.41
N PRO A 138 -19.35 -10.10 -4.69
CA PRO A 138 -19.23 -11.10 -5.75
C PRO A 138 -17.77 -11.48 -6.07
N SER A 139 -16.80 -10.65 -5.67
CA SER A 139 -15.37 -10.83 -5.91
C SER A 139 -14.55 -10.26 -4.77
N LYS A 140 -13.26 -10.63 -4.70
CA LYS A 140 -12.30 -10.11 -3.71
C LYS A 140 -12.11 -8.60 -3.86
N SER A 141 -11.73 -7.95 -2.76
CA SER A 141 -11.23 -6.58 -2.76
C SER A 141 -9.98 -6.49 -1.91
N THR A 142 -8.96 -5.85 -2.45
CA THR A 142 -7.71 -5.49 -1.73
C THR A 142 -7.68 -4.01 -1.37
N THR A 143 -8.66 -3.25 -1.84
CA THR A 143 -8.79 -1.81 -1.61
C THR A 143 -9.71 -1.55 -0.44
N ALA A 144 -9.32 -0.63 0.44
CA ALA A 144 -10.18 -0.21 1.55
C ALA A 144 -11.51 0.34 1.02
N PRO A 145 -12.64 -0.01 1.64
CA PRO A 145 -13.91 0.65 1.36
C PRO A 145 -13.82 2.16 1.64
N VAL A 146 -14.63 2.94 0.96
CA VAL A 146 -14.79 4.37 1.27
C VAL A 146 -16.18 4.61 1.86
N VAL A 147 -16.24 5.20 3.04
CA VAL A 147 -17.50 5.58 3.70
C VAL A 147 -17.67 7.09 3.59
N ALA A 148 -18.60 7.54 2.78
CA ALA A 148 -18.83 8.98 2.55
C ALA A 148 -20.26 9.25 2.04
N GLY A 149 -20.81 10.42 2.34
CA GLY A 149 -22.11 10.89 1.81
C GLY A 149 -23.27 9.91 2.05
N GLY A 150 -23.30 9.23 3.21
CA GLY A 150 -24.31 8.22 3.51
C GLY A 150 -24.17 6.91 2.73
N ARG A 151 -23.02 6.69 2.06
CA ARG A 151 -22.75 5.51 1.24
C ARG A 151 -21.47 4.80 1.64
N VAL A 152 -21.38 3.54 1.25
CA VAL A 152 -20.15 2.73 1.29
C VAL A 152 -19.82 2.32 -0.12
N PHE A 153 -18.61 2.68 -0.58
CA PHE A 153 -18.11 2.35 -1.90
C PHE A 153 -17.02 1.28 -1.77
N VAL A 154 -17.10 0.27 -2.62
CA VAL A 154 -16.12 -0.83 -2.68
C VAL A 154 -15.69 -1.05 -4.12
N MET A 155 -14.40 -1.17 -4.34
CA MET A 155 -13.83 -1.60 -5.62
C MET A 155 -13.27 -3.01 -5.47
N THR A 156 -13.75 -3.94 -6.27
CA THR A 156 -13.26 -5.33 -6.31
C THR A 156 -12.06 -5.49 -7.24
N VAL A 157 -11.32 -6.59 -7.12
CA VAL A 157 -10.09 -6.83 -7.90
C VAL A 157 -10.32 -6.86 -9.41
N ASN A 158 -11.52 -7.18 -9.86
CA ASN A 158 -11.94 -7.08 -11.27
C ASN A 158 -12.36 -5.65 -11.68
N ARG A 159 -12.00 -4.63 -10.89
CA ARG A 159 -12.26 -3.20 -11.13
C ARG A 159 -13.75 -2.80 -11.11
N VAL A 160 -14.63 -3.68 -10.64
CA VAL A 160 -16.05 -3.36 -10.47
C VAL A 160 -16.23 -2.52 -9.21
N VAL A 161 -16.97 -1.43 -9.32
CA VAL A 161 -17.30 -0.54 -8.20
C VAL A 161 -18.73 -0.76 -7.77
N HIS A 162 -18.93 -0.98 -6.48
CA HIS A 162 -20.24 -1.16 -5.87
C HIS A 162 -20.51 -0.05 -4.87
N ALA A 163 -21.72 0.46 -4.84
CA ALA A 163 -22.20 1.39 -3.82
C ALA A 163 -23.34 0.78 -3.01
N PHE A 164 -23.27 0.99 -1.70
CA PHE A 164 -24.28 0.55 -0.75
C PHE A 164 -24.73 1.74 0.12
N ASP A 165 -25.97 1.73 0.54
CA ASP A 165 -26.47 2.61 1.59
C ASP A 165 -25.73 2.30 2.90
N ALA A 166 -25.15 3.31 3.54
CA ALA A 166 -24.31 3.11 4.72
C ALA A 166 -25.09 2.73 5.99
N ALA A 167 -26.39 2.96 6.02
CA ALA A 167 -27.23 2.64 7.18
C ALA A 167 -27.83 1.23 7.07
N SER A 168 -28.35 0.88 5.91
CA SER A 168 -29.09 -0.36 5.67
C SER A 168 -28.29 -1.47 4.98
N GLY A 169 -27.20 -1.15 4.28
CA GLY A 169 -26.45 -2.10 3.45
C GLY A 169 -27.14 -2.43 2.13
N HIS A 170 -28.21 -1.72 1.79
CA HIS A 170 -28.89 -1.91 0.50
C HIS A 170 -27.96 -1.50 -0.64
N LYS A 171 -27.82 -2.38 -1.64
CA LYS A 171 -27.02 -2.08 -2.83
C LYS A 171 -27.71 -1.04 -3.70
N LEU A 172 -27.03 0.09 -3.95
CA LEU A 172 -27.57 1.21 -4.71
C LEU A 172 -27.28 1.07 -6.19
N TRP A 173 -26.01 0.83 -6.54
CA TRP A 173 -25.60 0.66 -7.93
C TRP A 173 -24.30 -0.17 -8.04
N THR A 174 -24.01 -0.59 -9.25
CA THR A 174 -22.77 -1.25 -9.64
C THR A 174 -22.28 -0.62 -10.93
N MET A 175 -20.99 -0.25 -10.99
CA MET A 175 -20.31 0.18 -12.21
C MET A 175 -19.30 -0.89 -12.60
N ASP A 176 -19.51 -1.49 -13.75
CA ASP A 176 -18.62 -2.45 -14.39
C ASP A 176 -18.07 -1.83 -15.67
N LYS A 177 -16.75 -1.91 -15.83
CA LYS A 177 -16.06 -1.43 -17.03
C LYS A 177 -15.16 -2.54 -17.55
N PRO A 178 -15.41 -3.03 -18.75
CA PRO A 178 -14.53 -4.01 -19.38
C PRO A 178 -13.07 -3.50 -19.46
N GLY A 179 -12.14 -4.39 -19.19
CA GLY A 179 -10.70 -4.09 -19.24
C GLY A 179 -9.87 -5.36 -19.28
N ASP A 180 -8.54 -5.23 -19.24
CA ASP A 180 -7.64 -6.38 -19.18
C ASP A 180 -7.97 -7.26 -17.97
N ALA A 181 -7.93 -8.57 -18.15
CA ALA A 181 -8.26 -9.54 -17.10
C ALA A 181 -7.23 -9.52 -15.95
N LEU A 182 -5.97 -9.21 -16.28
CA LEU A 182 -4.91 -9.12 -15.29
C LEU A 182 -5.03 -7.82 -14.49
N THR A 183 -5.08 -7.97 -13.16
CA THR A 183 -5.14 -6.86 -12.22
C THR A 183 -4.09 -7.02 -11.13
N LEU A 184 -3.64 -5.90 -10.57
CA LEU A 184 -2.68 -5.89 -9.48
C LEU A 184 -3.36 -6.31 -8.16
N ALA A 185 -2.74 -7.25 -7.44
CA ALA A 185 -3.20 -7.66 -6.10
C ALA A 185 -2.73 -6.68 -5.00
N GLN A 186 -2.85 -5.39 -5.27
CA GLN A 186 -2.53 -4.29 -4.35
C GLN A 186 -3.75 -3.39 -4.12
N ALA A 187 -3.70 -2.58 -3.06
CA ALA A 187 -4.74 -1.56 -2.84
C ALA A 187 -4.73 -0.55 -3.99
N GLY A 188 -5.86 -0.39 -4.64
CA GLY A 188 -6.06 0.59 -5.70
C GLY A 188 -6.51 1.95 -5.17
N VAL A 189 -6.80 2.87 -6.07
CA VAL A 189 -7.33 4.19 -5.74
C VAL A 189 -8.84 4.14 -5.64
N VAL A 190 -9.37 4.44 -4.44
CA VAL A 190 -10.76 4.83 -4.23
C VAL A 190 -10.76 5.99 -3.23
N SER A 191 -11.28 7.14 -3.62
CA SER A 191 -11.29 8.34 -2.78
C SER A 191 -12.45 9.26 -3.16
N THR A 192 -12.70 10.29 -2.37
CA THR A 192 -13.73 11.28 -2.65
C THR A 192 -13.13 12.63 -3.04
N PHE A 193 -13.77 13.29 -3.97
CA PHE A 193 -13.45 14.65 -4.36
C PHE A 193 -14.76 15.43 -4.57
N GLU A 194 -15.02 16.42 -3.71
CA GLU A 194 -16.30 17.16 -3.72
C GLU A 194 -17.50 16.20 -3.79
N ASN A 195 -18.33 16.33 -4.79
CA ASN A 195 -19.45 15.43 -5.06
C ASN A 195 -19.10 14.35 -6.10
N SER A 196 -17.90 13.80 -6.08
CA SER A 196 -17.46 12.73 -6.98
C SER A 196 -16.74 11.62 -6.22
N LEU A 197 -16.89 10.40 -6.70
CA LEU A 197 -16.05 9.25 -6.29
C LEU A 197 -14.93 9.09 -7.33
N LEU A 198 -13.69 9.16 -6.88
CA LEU A 198 -12.52 8.93 -7.73
C LEU A 198 -12.09 7.47 -7.59
N VAL A 199 -11.93 6.77 -8.70
CA VAL A 199 -11.53 5.36 -8.74
C VAL A 199 -10.41 5.13 -9.74
N GLY A 200 -9.49 4.24 -9.40
CA GLY A 200 -8.45 3.76 -10.31
C GLY A 200 -8.99 2.66 -11.21
N GLN A 201 -9.03 2.89 -12.51
CA GLN A 201 -9.47 1.94 -13.54
C GLN A 201 -8.29 1.61 -14.46
N GLY A 202 -7.49 0.61 -14.07
CA GLY A 202 -6.20 0.37 -14.70
C GLY A 202 -5.29 1.60 -14.54
N PRO A 203 -4.66 2.13 -15.61
CA PRO A 203 -3.80 3.32 -15.55
C PRO A 203 -4.57 4.66 -15.56
N ARG A 204 -5.89 4.63 -15.40
CA ARG A 204 -6.76 5.80 -15.49
C ARG A 204 -7.36 6.16 -14.14
N LEU A 205 -7.43 7.44 -13.84
CA LEU A 205 -8.25 7.97 -12.76
C LEU A 205 -9.61 8.36 -13.35
N THR A 206 -10.66 7.77 -12.79
CA THR A 206 -12.06 7.96 -13.26
C THR A 206 -12.85 8.61 -12.15
N ALA A 207 -13.59 9.67 -12.47
CA ALA A 207 -14.56 10.25 -11.55
C ALA A 207 -15.95 9.72 -11.86
N LEU A 208 -16.61 9.23 -10.83
CA LEU A 208 -17.98 8.72 -10.88
C LEU A 208 -18.92 9.65 -10.15
N ASP A 209 -20.14 9.71 -10.63
CA ASP A 209 -21.27 10.24 -9.88
C ASP A 209 -21.55 9.32 -8.70
N PRO A 210 -21.52 9.80 -7.43
CA PRO A 210 -21.71 8.94 -6.29
C PRO A 210 -23.13 8.41 -6.11
N ASP A 211 -24.12 9.03 -6.80
CA ASP A 211 -25.51 8.64 -6.70
C ASP A 211 -25.90 7.56 -7.71
N THR A 212 -25.27 7.58 -8.89
CA THR A 212 -25.65 6.73 -10.03
C THR A 212 -24.54 5.79 -10.50
N GLY A 213 -23.27 6.05 -10.14
CA GLY A 213 -22.11 5.35 -10.67
C GLY A 213 -21.73 5.73 -12.09
N SER A 214 -22.40 6.71 -12.71
CA SER A 214 -22.09 7.16 -14.07
C SER A 214 -20.74 7.90 -14.12
N VAL A 215 -20.01 7.71 -15.21
CA VAL A 215 -18.71 8.35 -15.42
C VAL A 215 -18.90 9.82 -15.72
N ARG A 216 -18.25 10.69 -14.94
CA ARG A 216 -18.19 12.14 -15.19
C ARG A 216 -17.02 12.54 -16.07
N TRP A 217 -15.85 11.95 -15.79
CA TRP A 217 -14.63 12.13 -16.58
C TRP A 217 -13.63 11.01 -16.33
N GLU A 218 -12.65 10.90 -17.24
CA GLU A 218 -11.51 10.00 -17.13
C GLU A 218 -10.22 10.70 -17.55
N ALA A 219 -9.14 10.48 -16.80
CA ALA A 219 -7.82 10.98 -17.11
C ALA A 219 -6.78 9.85 -17.06
N ALA A 220 -5.99 9.68 -18.11
CA ALA A 220 -4.92 8.68 -18.15
C ALA A 220 -3.70 9.19 -17.39
N ILE A 221 -3.34 8.55 -16.29
CA ILE A 221 -2.10 8.81 -15.53
C ILE A 221 -0.90 8.20 -16.26
N ALA A 222 -1.08 7.04 -16.87
CA ALA A 222 -0.07 6.39 -17.68
C ALA A 222 -0.68 5.84 -18.97
N ASN A 223 0.18 5.66 -19.97
CA ASN A 223 -0.15 5.00 -21.23
C ASN A 223 0.83 3.84 -21.43
N PRO A 224 0.64 2.72 -20.71
CA PRO A 224 1.54 1.58 -20.78
C PRO A 224 1.55 1.02 -22.21
N ARG A 225 2.75 0.65 -22.69
CA ARG A 225 2.97 0.03 -23.96
C ARG A 225 3.54 -1.36 -23.72
N GLY A 226 3.03 -2.38 -24.40
CA GLY A 226 3.52 -3.74 -24.26
C GLY A 226 2.77 -4.71 -25.16
N ALA A 227 3.43 -5.81 -25.49
CA ALA A 227 2.89 -6.84 -26.37
C ALA A 227 1.88 -7.74 -25.62
N ASN A 228 2.01 -7.85 -24.29
CA ASN A 228 1.16 -8.70 -23.45
C ASN A 228 0.58 -7.92 -22.26
N GLU A 229 -0.35 -8.54 -21.53
CA GLU A 229 -1.06 -7.91 -20.40
C GLU A 229 -0.11 -7.59 -19.23
N VAL A 230 0.94 -8.39 -19.01
CA VAL A 230 1.92 -8.16 -17.92
C VAL A 230 2.71 -6.88 -18.17
N GLU A 231 3.14 -6.65 -19.41
CA GLU A 231 3.87 -5.43 -19.79
C GLU A 231 2.97 -4.18 -19.73
N ARG A 232 1.64 -4.36 -19.87
CA ARG A 232 0.66 -3.27 -19.78
C ARG A 232 0.10 -3.08 -18.37
N LEU A 233 0.52 -3.91 -17.40
CA LEU A 233 0.02 -3.80 -16.03
C LEU A 233 0.51 -2.50 -15.37
N ALA A 234 -0.40 -1.56 -15.25
CA ALA A 234 -0.13 -0.23 -14.68
C ALA A 234 -1.34 0.29 -13.89
N ASP A 235 -1.94 -0.58 -13.06
CA ASP A 235 -3.04 -0.18 -12.19
C ASP A 235 -2.63 0.96 -11.27
N LEU A 236 -3.56 1.86 -10.97
CA LEU A 236 -3.31 2.93 -10.01
C LEU A 236 -3.22 2.38 -8.60
N VAL A 237 -2.12 2.70 -7.92
CA VAL A 237 -1.84 2.30 -6.53
C VAL A 237 -2.38 3.36 -5.57
N GLY A 238 -3.12 2.92 -4.57
CA GLY A 238 -3.66 3.78 -3.51
C GLY A 238 -2.73 3.90 -2.30
N PRO A 239 -3.01 4.90 -1.45
CA PRO A 239 -3.92 6.00 -1.65
C PRO A 239 -3.43 7.05 -2.66
N SER A 240 -4.35 7.80 -3.26
CA SER A 240 -4.02 9.01 -4.03
C SER A 240 -3.73 10.18 -3.11
N SER A 241 -2.86 11.09 -3.55
CA SER A 241 -2.61 12.36 -2.86
C SER A 241 -3.55 13.44 -3.37
N ARG A 242 -4.09 14.26 -2.48
CA ARG A 242 -4.95 15.40 -2.83
C ARG A 242 -4.49 16.68 -2.15
N SER A 243 -4.41 17.75 -2.95
CA SER A 243 -4.24 19.12 -2.45
C SER A 243 -5.11 20.06 -3.27
N GLY A 244 -6.13 20.65 -2.65
CA GLY A 244 -7.12 21.47 -3.36
C GLY A 244 -7.82 20.70 -4.47
N GLU A 245 -7.71 21.20 -5.71
CA GLU A 245 -8.25 20.56 -6.92
C GLU A 245 -7.28 19.56 -7.57
N ILE A 246 -6.03 19.48 -7.11
CA ILE A 246 -5.03 18.58 -7.68
C ILE A 246 -5.12 17.23 -6.97
N VAL A 247 -5.27 16.16 -7.75
CA VAL A 247 -5.21 14.79 -7.30
C VAL A 247 -4.11 14.07 -8.07
N CYS A 248 -3.20 13.46 -7.32
CA CYS A 248 -2.05 12.74 -7.88
C CYS A 248 -2.10 11.27 -7.51
N ALA A 249 -1.69 10.42 -8.42
CA ALA A 249 -1.64 8.98 -8.22
C ALA A 249 -0.40 8.37 -8.91
N ARG A 250 -0.04 7.19 -8.46
CA ARG A 250 0.97 6.33 -9.11
C ARG A 250 0.30 5.27 -9.94
N ALA A 251 0.73 5.11 -11.17
CA ALA A 251 0.53 3.91 -11.97
C ALA A 251 1.69 2.95 -11.70
N PHE A 252 1.36 1.73 -11.25
CA PHE A 252 2.32 0.70 -10.86
C PHE A 252 3.43 0.51 -11.90
N GLN A 253 4.69 0.56 -11.45
CA GLN A 253 5.91 0.38 -12.25
C GLN A 253 5.99 1.24 -13.54
N SER A 254 5.16 2.26 -13.66
CA SER A 254 5.02 3.04 -14.90
C SER A 254 5.23 4.53 -14.69
N ALA A 255 4.31 5.20 -14.01
CA ALA A 255 4.32 6.65 -13.94
C ALA A 255 3.75 7.19 -12.63
N VAL A 256 4.07 8.44 -12.35
CA VAL A 256 3.37 9.30 -11.39
C VAL A 256 2.73 10.45 -12.18
N GLY A 257 1.49 10.80 -11.88
CA GLY A 257 0.83 11.89 -12.56
C GLY A 257 -0.22 12.58 -11.69
N CYS A 258 -0.51 13.82 -12.05
CA CYS A 258 -1.48 14.66 -11.37
C CYS A 258 -2.55 15.15 -12.33
N VAL A 259 -3.77 15.22 -11.84
CA VAL A 259 -4.94 15.75 -12.58
C VAL A 259 -5.56 16.91 -11.84
N ASN A 260 -6.14 17.88 -12.55
CA ASN A 260 -7.15 18.77 -11.98
C ASN A 260 -8.46 17.98 -11.89
N ALA A 261 -8.83 17.58 -10.67
CA ALA A 261 -9.97 16.69 -10.45
C ALA A 261 -11.33 17.34 -10.70
N LYS A 262 -11.40 18.67 -10.65
CA LYS A 262 -12.62 19.43 -10.98
C LYS A 262 -12.91 19.43 -12.48
N ARG A 263 -11.85 19.49 -13.30
CA ARG A 263 -11.93 19.53 -14.75
C ARG A 263 -11.75 18.19 -15.45
N GLY A 264 -11.25 17.16 -14.72
CA GLY A 264 -10.87 15.88 -15.31
C GLY A 264 -9.64 15.97 -16.24
N GLN A 265 -8.82 17.01 -16.08
CA GLN A 265 -7.71 17.30 -16.98
C GLN A 265 -6.38 16.80 -16.38
N LEU A 266 -5.65 15.98 -17.16
CA LEU A 266 -4.27 15.64 -16.82
C LEU A 266 -3.41 16.91 -16.84
N LEU A 267 -2.75 17.21 -15.72
CA LEU A 267 -1.79 18.31 -15.63
C LEU A 267 -0.42 17.87 -16.14
N TRP A 268 0.04 16.73 -15.67
CA TRP A 268 1.31 16.15 -16.09
C TRP A 268 1.38 14.66 -15.73
N SER A 269 2.28 13.95 -16.38
CA SER A 269 2.70 12.59 -16.06
C SER A 269 4.21 12.47 -16.23
N ARG A 270 4.87 11.73 -15.35
CA ARG A 270 6.32 11.45 -15.38
C ARG A 270 6.56 9.96 -15.23
N ASN A 271 7.42 9.40 -16.06
CA ASN A 271 7.85 8.02 -15.92
C ASN A 271 8.62 7.89 -14.60
N SER A 272 8.12 7.08 -13.71
CA SER A 272 8.71 6.76 -12.41
C SER A 272 8.16 5.42 -11.97
N GLY A 273 8.93 4.36 -12.14
CA GLY A 273 8.59 3.03 -11.65
C GLY A 273 8.42 3.05 -10.14
N GLY A 274 7.80 2.04 -9.59
CA GLY A 274 7.58 1.91 -8.15
C GLY A 274 6.19 1.38 -7.82
N TRP A 275 5.96 1.09 -6.56
CA TRP A 275 4.73 0.49 -6.06
C TRP A 275 4.12 1.23 -4.87
N GLN A 276 4.84 2.21 -4.30
CA GLN A 276 4.38 2.97 -3.15
C GLN A 276 3.45 4.10 -3.59
N SER A 277 2.51 4.47 -2.74
CA SER A 277 1.71 5.68 -2.93
C SER A 277 2.57 6.94 -2.86
N VAL A 278 2.05 8.00 -3.44
CA VAL A 278 2.66 9.34 -3.41
C VAL A 278 1.94 10.22 -2.40
N ALA A 279 2.62 11.25 -1.88
CA ALA A 279 2.02 12.26 -1.02
C ALA A 279 2.53 13.66 -1.40
N GLY A 280 1.68 14.65 -1.26
CA GLY A 280 2.06 16.01 -1.62
C GLY A 280 1.13 17.07 -1.06
N ASN A 281 1.51 18.30 -1.30
CA ASN A 281 0.73 19.51 -1.03
C ASN A 281 0.56 20.34 -2.33
N ASP A 282 0.21 21.60 -2.22
CA ASP A 282 0.06 22.53 -3.34
C ASP A 282 1.36 22.87 -4.08
N ARG A 283 2.53 22.58 -3.48
CA ARG A 283 3.86 22.92 -4.00
C ARG A 283 4.61 21.70 -4.51
N VAL A 284 4.68 20.64 -3.72
CA VAL A 284 5.51 19.46 -4.00
C VAL A 284 4.70 18.18 -3.88
N LEU A 285 4.93 17.26 -4.80
CA LEU A 285 4.54 15.85 -4.72
C LEU A 285 5.80 15.02 -4.49
N VAL A 286 5.74 14.06 -3.58
CA VAL A 286 6.86 13.18 -3.23
C VAL A 286 6.49 11.73 -3.46
N GLY A 287 7.41 10.96 -4.01
CA GLY A 287 7.28 9.51 -4.20
C GLY A 287 8.64 8.88 -4.44
N ALA A 288 8.72 7.55 -4.33
CA ALA A 288 9.94 6.81 -4.58
C ALA A 288 9.81 5.91 -5.82
N ASP A 289 10.92 5.62 -6.48
CA ASP A 289 10.99 4.61 -7.53
C ASP A 289 11.18 3.20 -6.95
N ALA A 290 11.33 2.19 -7.83
CA ALA A 290 11.51 0.79 -7.46
C ALA A 290 12.81 0.50 -6.66
N SER A 291 13.76 1.44 -6.67
CA SER A 291 15.00 1.38 -5.90
C SER A 291 14.94 2.16 -4.59
N ASP A 292 13.76 2.70 -4.23
CA ASP A 292 13.56 3.62 -3.11
C ASP A 292 14.29 4.98 -3.29
N ARG A 293 14.64 5.37 -4.53
CA ARG A 293 15.07 6.73 -4.84
C ARG A 293 13.86 7.65 -4.71
N ILE A 294 13.92 8.58 -3.78
CA ILE A 294 12.82 9.52 -3.51
C ILE A 294 13.00 10.74 -4.42
N THR A 295 11.93 11.17 -5.05
CA THR A 295 11.91 12.39 -5.87
C THR A 295 10.79 13.31 -5.40
N GLY A 296 11.10 14.59 -5.29
CA GLY A 296 10.12 15.66 -5.13
C GLY A 296 9.86 16.34 -6.48
N TRP A 297 8.59 16.39 -6.90
CA TRP A 297 8.17 17.07 -8.11
C TRP A 297 7.34 18.28 -7.77
N LYS A 298 7.47 19.36 -8.57
CA LYS A 298 6.56 20.49 -8.50
C LYS A 298 5.13 20.05 -8.81
N ALA A 299 4.22 20.29 -7.88
CA ALA A 299 2.86 19.70 -7.93
C ALA A 299 2.07 20.09 -9.21
N GLN A 300 2.27 21.31 -9.74
CA GLN A 300 1.55 21.81 -10.91
C GLN A 300 2.14 21.36 -12.25
N THR A 301 3.46 21.08 -12.33
CA THR A 301 4.16 20.87 -13.61
C THR A 301 4.88 19.53 -13.72
N GLY A 302 5.09 18.83 -12.60
CA GLY A 302 5.85 17.60 -12.57
C GLY A 302 7.36 17.79 -12.84
N GLU A 303 7.88 19.01 -12.76
CA GLU A 303 9.30 19.29 -12.77
C GLU A 303 9.95 18.70 -11.52
N ALA A 304 11.06 17.95 -11.68
CA ALA A 304 11.81 17.42 -10.55
C ALA A 304 12.53 18.55 -9.82
N LEU A 305 12.26 18.71 -8.54
CA LEU A 305 12.87 19.74 -7.69
C LEU A 305 14.12 19.21 -7.00
N TRP A 306 14.05 17.98 -6.52
CA TRP A 306 15.15 17.31 -5.80
C TRP A 306 15.02 15.79 -5.88
N THR A 307 16.12 15.12 -5.58
CA THR A 307 16.21 13.66 -5.47
C THR A 307 17.00 13.29 -4.22
N GLN A 308 16.55 12.26 -3.50
CA GLN A 308 17.19 11.75 -2.28
C GLN A 308 17.48 10.26 -2.42
N GLU A 309 18.75 9.87 -2.19
CA GLU A 309 19.24 8.50 -2.37
C GLU A 309 19.75 7.83 -1.07
N LYS A 310 19.71 8.53 0.07
CA LYS A 310 20.19 7.97 1.36
C LYS A 310 19.34 6.85 1.92
N LEU A 311 18.18 6.57 1.30
CA LEU A 311 17.24 5.52 1.70
C LEU A 311 17.06 4.43 0.64
N LEU A 312 18.01 4.29 -0.31
CA LEU A 312 17.92 3.27 -1.36
C LEU A 312 17.79 1.86 -0.78
N TYR A 313 16.93 1.05 -1.41
CA TYR A 313 16.69 -0.37 -1.13
C TYR A 313 16.23 -0.68 0.30
N ARG A 314 15.66 0.29 1.01
CA ARG A 314 15.14 0.10 2.36
C ARG A 314 13.69 -0.38 2.40
N LYS A 315 13.09 -0.62 1.23
CA LYS A 315 11.68 -1.03 1.07
C LYS A 315 10.75 -0.06 1.79
N LEU A 316 10.76 1.16 1.29
CA LEU A 316 9.96 2.23 1.86
C LEU A 316 8.46 1.93 1.78
N SER A 317 7.70 2.37 2.77
CA SER A 317 6.25 2.42 2.74
C SER A 317 5.75 3.48 1.76
N GLY A 318 4.44 3.68 1.67
CA GLY A 318 3.90 4.91 1.08
C GLY A 318 4.23 6.12 1.94
N PHE A 319 4.13 7.30 1.33
CA PHE A 319 4.43 8.58 1.95
C PHE A 319 3.19 9.21 2.57
N VAL A 320 3.41 10.07 3.57
CA VAL A 320 2.40 11.02 4.05
C VAL A 320 3.01 12.41 4.14
N MET A 321 2.22 13.42 3.74
CA MET A 321 2.57 14.83 3.90
C MET A 321 1.94 15.36 5.18
N SER A 322 2.74 15.89 6.10
CA SER A 322 2.31 16.71 7.23
C SER A 322 2.48 18.20 6.91
N THR A 323 2.24 19.06 7.88
CA THR A 323 2.33 20.53 7.68
C THR A 323 3.74 20.97 7.32
N GLY A 324 4.77 20.38 7.92
CA GLY A 324 6.17 20.80 7.76
C GLY A 324 7.11 19.73 7.23
N ALA A 325 6.65 18.49 7.04
CA ALA A 325 7.52 17.37 6.64
C ALA A 325 6.80 16.30 5.83
N VAL A 326 7.56 15.51 5.11
CA VAL A 326 7.12 14.26 4.51
C VAL A 326 7.62 13.11 5.38
N ALA A 327 6.73 12.20 5.78
CA ALA A 327 7.09 11.03 6.56
C ALA A 327 6.95 9.75 5.74
N VAL A 328 7.86 8.80 5.98
CA VAL A 328 7.89 7.47 5.36
C VAL A 328 8.48 6.44 6.32
N GLY A 329 7.95 5.23 6.32
CA GLY A 329 8.49 4.10 7.08
C GLY A 329 9.43 3.24 6.23
N ASP A 330 10.24 2.39 6.88
CA ASP A 330 11.08 1.42 6.19
C ASP A 330 10.92 -0.01 6.72
N SER A 331 11.56 -0.97 6.06
CA SER A 331 11.48 -2.39 6.40
C SER A 331 12.19 -2.78 7.71
N GLU A 332 12.98 -1.89 8.29
CA GLU A 332 13.65 -2.09 9.59
C GLU A 332 12.92 -1.38 10.74
N GLY A 333 11.71 -0.86 10.48
CA GLY A 333 10.88 -0.22 11.51
C GLY A 333 11.34 1.18 11.86
N ARG A 334 11.96 1.89 10.94
CA ARG A 334 12.33 3.29 11.14
C ARG A 334 11.37 4.21 10.41
N VAL A 335 11.06 5.32 11.03
CA VAL A 335 10.31 6.42 10.43
C VAL A 335 11.30 7.52 10.08
N HIS A 336 11.26 7.97 8.85
CA HIS A 336 12.12 9.04 8.33
C HIS A 336 11.25 10.26 8.00
N TRP A 337 11.73 11.45 8.37
CA TRP A 337 11.11 12.72 8.00
C TRP A 337 12.03 13.47 7.06
N LEU A 338 11.47 13.98 5.99
CA LEU A 338 12.16 14.76 4.97
C LEU A 338 11.57 16.17 4.92
N ASP A 339 12.43 17.14 4.68
CA ASP A 339 12.03 18.49 4.31
C ASP A 339 11.40 18.46 2.90
N PRO A 340 10.13 18.88 2.73
CA PRO A 340 9.48 18.81 1.43
C PRO A 340 10.11 19.75 0.38
N VAL A 341 10.84 20.78 0.80
CA VAL A 341 11.44 21.78 -0.11
C VAL A 341 12.78 21.31 -0.64
N SER A 342 13.65 20.78 0.24
CA SER A 342 15.02 20.37 -0.14
C SER A 342 15.18 18.86 -0.36
N GLY A 343 14.27 18.03 0.18
CA GLY A 343 14.41 16.57 0.21
C GLY A 343 15.41 16.07 1.27
N ASP A 344 15.95 16.94 2.10
CA ASP A 344 16.87 16.55 3.19
C ASP A 344 16.17 15.70 4.24
N LEU A 345 16.87 14.70 4.76
CA LEU A 345 16.46 14.01 5.98
C LEU A 345 16.59 14.97 7.17
N ILE A 346 15.48 15.22 7.86
CA ILE A 346 15.43 16.18 8.97
C ILE A 346 15.21 15.54 10.34
N ALA A 347 14.68 14.30 10.37
CA ALA A 347 14.54 13.51 11.58
C ALA A 347 14.41 12.03 11.27
N ARG A 348 14.63 11.21 12.30
CA ARG A 348 14.42 9.75 12.27
C ARG A 348 13.99 9.30 13.66
N ALA A 349 13.05 8.36 13.70
CA ALA A 349 12.65 7.65 14.92
C ALA A 349 12.67 6.15 14.68
N GLU A 350 12.86 5.40 15.76
CA GLU A 350 12.77 3.95 15.78
C GLU A 350 11.42 3.52 16.34
N THR A 351 10.94 2.36 15.89
CA THR A 351 9.73 1.71 16.42
C THR A 351 10.13 0.39 17.08
N ASP A 352 9.38 -0.69 16.87
CA ASP A 352 9.68 -2.03 17.41
C ASP A 352 10.64 -2.85 16.53
N GLY A 353 11.26 -2.25 15.53
CA GLY A 353 12.20 -2.90 14.61
C GLY A 353 11.54 -3.80 13.57
N SER A 354 10.21 -3.88 13.52
CA SER A 354 9.52 -4.61 12.47
C SER A 354 9.08 -3.69 11.33
N ALA A 355 8.96 -4.25 10.13
CA ALA A 355 8.70 -3.49 8.90
C ALA A 355 7.47 -2.59 9.01
N ILE A 356 7.58 -1.39 8.45
CA ILE A 356 6.48 -0.46 8.23
C ILE A 356 6.11 -0.56 6.76
N GLU A 357 5.05 -1.30 6.46
CA GLU A 357 4.58 -1.54 5.08
C GLU A 357 3.37 -0.66 4.74
N THR A 358 2.60 -0.28 5.76
CA THR A 358 1.45 0.62 5.65
C THR A 358 1.92 2.07 5.57
N PRO A 359 1.41 2.89 4.65
CA PRO A 359 1.68 4.31 4.66
C PRO A 359 1.32 4.92 6.01
N PRO A 360 2.18 5.75 6.62
CA PRO A 360 1.80 6.53 7.79
C PRO A 360 0.59 7.41 7.50
N VAL A 361 -0.17 7.75 8.51
CA VAL A 361 -1.33 8.64 8.39
C VAL A 361 -1.27 9.79 9.38
N VAL A 362 -1.85 10.92 9.02
CA VAL A 362 -1.88 12.11 9.87
C VAL A 362 -3.32 12.57 10.10
N THR A 363 -3.66 12.86 11.35
CA THR A 363 -4.86 13.62 11.71
C THR A 363 -4.57 14.50 12.92
N SER A 364 -5.07 15.73 12.89
CA SER A 364 -4.96 16.71 14.01
C SER A 364 -3.53 16.88 14.54
N GLY A 365 -2.53 16.89 13.65
CA GLY A 365 -1.11 17.05 13.99
C GLY A 365 -0.47 15.83 14.64
N VAL A 366 -1.11 14.67 14.58
CA VAL A 366 -0.58 13.40 15.06
C VAL A 366 -0.34 12.47 13.87
N LEU A 367 0.89 11.99 13.72
CA LEU A 367 1.30 10.97 12.78
C LEU A 367 1.19 9.60 13.44
N LEU A 368 0.45 8.67 12.86
CA LEU A 368 0.41 7.27 13.28
C LEU A 368 1.15 6.39 12.29
N VAL A 369 1.99 5.52 12.83
CA VAL A 369 2.71 4.47 12.13
C VAL A 369 2.25 3.13 12.67
N VAL A 370 2.01 2.17 11.77
CA VAL A 370 1.65 0.80 12.11
C VAL A 370 2.76 -0.12 11.61
N THR A 371 3.29 -0.96 12.49
CA THR A 371 4.32 -1.94 12.15
C THR A 371 3.71 -3.31 11.86
N ARG A 372 4.45 -4.15 11.16
CA ARG A 372 4.02 -5.50 10.80
C ARG A 372 3.68 -6.38 12.02
N LYS A 373 4.36 -6.18 13.14
CA LYS A 373 4.06 -6.87 14.41
C LYS A 373 2.88 -6.27 15.17
N GLY A 374 2.17 -5.32 14.59
CA GLY A 374 1.00 -4.65 15.18
C GLY A 374 1.35 -3.54 16.16
N GLY A 375 2.59 -3.07 16.22
CA GLY A 375 2.96 -1.89 16.97
C GLY A 375 2.29 -0.64 16.39
N LEU A 376 1.72 0.18 17.25
CA LEU A 376 1.15 1.48 16.95
C LEU A 376 2.03 2.53 17.60
N PHE A 377 2.58 3.44 16.80
CA PHE A 377 3.47 4.51 17.28
C PHE A 377 2.92 5.84 16.78
N ALA A 378 2.52 6.69 17.71
CA ALA A 378 1.99 8.01 17.41
C ALA A 378 3.01 9.09 17.75
N PHE A 379 3.35 9.87 16.76
CA PHE A 379 4.30 10.97 16.88
C PHE A 379 3.59 12.31 16.68
N ARG A 380 4.10 13.35 17.34
CA ARG A 380 3.74 14.71 16.96
C ARG A 380 4.25 14.98 15.55
N ALA A 381 3.35 15.32 14.63
CA ALA A 381 3.75 15.68 13.26
C ALA A 381 4.41 17.06 13.28
N PRO A 382 5.64 17.24 12.73
CA PRO A 382 6.28 18.53 12.64
C PRO A 382 5.60 19.46 11.64
#